data_d5a526e073975f6c8bf2d5c5788d5016
#
_entry.id   d5a526e073975f6c8bf2d5c5788d5016
#
_cell.length_a   1.000
_cell.length_b   1.000
_cell.length_c   1.000
_cell.angle_alpha   90.00
_cell.angle_beta   90.00
_cell.angle_gamma   90.00
#
_symmetry.space_group_name_H-M   'P 1'
#
loop_
_entity.id
_entity.type
_entity.pdbx_description
1 polymer ?
#
loop_
_entity_poly.entity_id
_entity_poly.type
_entity_poly.pdbx_seq_one_letter_code
_entity_poly.pdbx_strand_id
1 'polypeptide(L)'
;MAKVRIKKFAESATRTYWVSETGNFYSISKKTKERKILKAHYCPSINACRIGAPNSHGAWRTYPCKHIVAKSFHPDWEERCVVKTIDGDERNCHVDNLQCISASDHGHMIGKLGGRKSKYLYGIYDGDERIFIGTNSECSDFLGYKNSNANVFAFNNHKARGKYVIKVEGEIK
;
A
#
# COMPACT_ATOMS: atom_id res chain seq x y z
N MET A 1 0.35 -10.04 35.92
CA MET A 1 -0.04 -10.07 34.50
C MET A 1 -0.32 -8.66 34.04
N ALA A 2 0.30 -8.20 32.96
CA ALA A 2 0.03 -6.87 32.39
C ALA A 2 -1.43 -6.81 31.91
N LYS A 3 -2.12 -5.69 32.21
CA LYS A 3 -3.51 -5.49 31.81
C LYS A 3 -3.55 -5.12 30.32
N VAL A 4 -4.17 -5.97 29.50
CA VAL A 4 -4.33 -5.72 28.05
C VAL A 4 -5.20 -4.47 27.84
N ARG A 5 -4.68 -3.51 27.08
CA ARG A 5 -5.41 -2.29 26.70
C ARG A 5 -6.44 -2.61 25.61
N ILE A 6 -7.63 -2.01 25.74
CA ILE A 6 -8.69 -2.09 24.72
C ILE A 6 -9.23 -0.69 24.41
N LYS A 7 -9.55 -0.43 23.13
CA LYS A 7 -10.14 0.84 22.67
C LYS A 7 -11.32 0.62 21.74
N LYS A 8 -12.31 1.51 21.80
CA LYS A 8 -13.42 1.54 20.85
C LYS A 8 -12.91 2.14 19.52
N PHE A 9 -13.21 1.47 18.39
CA PHE A 9 -12.83 1.95 17.06
C PHE A 9 -14.01 2.21 16.12
N ALA A 10 -15.19 1.61 16.37
CA ALA A 10 -16.39 1.83 15.58
C ALA A 10 -17.67 1.68 16.43
N GLU A 11 -18.79 2.12 15.89
CA GLU A 11 -20.09 2.09 16.56
C GLU A 11 -21.22 1.97 15.53
N SER A 12 -22.27 1.22 15.89
CA SER A 12 -23.55 1.17 15.17
C SER A 12 -24.70 1.55 16.10
N ALA A 13 -25.92 1.59 15.60
CA ALA A 13 -27.09 1.83 16.40
C ALA A 13 -27.22 0.87 17.60
N THR A 14 -26.85 -0.41 17.40
CA THR A 14 -27.09 -1.48 18.36
C THR A 14 -25.83 -2.01 19.07
N ARG A 15 -24.64 -1.76 18.52
CA ARG A 15 -23.38 -2.32 19.01
C ARG A 15 -22.22 -1.31 18.98
N THR A 16 -21.26 -1.50 19.90
CA THR A 16 -19.95 -0.84 19.86
C THR A 16 -18.88 -1.87 19.50
N TYR A 17 -17.82 -1.43 18.80
CA TYR A 17 -16.75 -2.28 18.29
C TYR A 17 -15.44 -1.87 18.93
N TRP A 18 -14.71 -2.85 19.44
CA TRP A 18 -13.53 -2.67 20.25
C TRP A 18 -12.37 -3.50 19.73
N VAL A 19 -11.17 -3.01 19.92
CA VAL A 19 -9.92 -3.69 19.58
C VAL A 19 -8.99 -3.71 20.77
N SER A 20 -8.23 -4.80 20.95
CA SER A 20 -7.12 -4.85 21.90
C SER A 20 -5.79 -4.55 21.23
N GLU A 21 -4.79 -4.15 22.01
CA GLU A 21 -3.41 -3.98 21.55
C GLU A 21 -2.79 -5.28 21.02
N THR A 22 -3.34 -6.42 21.43
CA THR A 22 -2.95 -7.76 20.94
C THR A 22 -3.60 -8.17 19.62
N GLY A 23 -4.38 -7.27 18.97
CA GLY A 23 -5.04 -7.55 17.69
C GLY A 23 -6.34 -8.35 17.78
N ASN A 24 -6.94 -8.50 18.95
CA ASN A 24 -8.24 -9.14 19.10
C ASN A 24 -9.38 -8.12 18.97
N PHE A 25 -10.45 -8.52 18.29
CA PHE A 25 -11.61 -7.66 17.99
C PHE A 25 -12.87 -8.16 18.70
N TYR A 26 -13.68 -7.22 19.17
CA TYR A 26 -14.90 -7.51 19.93
C TYR A 26 -16.05 -6.61 19.49
N SER A 27 -17.27 -7.10 19.58
CA SER A 27 -18.46 -6.26 19.55
C SER A 27 -19.24 -6.41 20.85
N ILE A 28 -19.78 -5.31 21.36
CA ILE A 28 -20.56 -5.27 22.59
C ILE A 28 -21.96 -4.72 22.27
N SER A 29 -22.99 -5.46 22.62
CA SER A 29 -24.38 -5.01 22.49
C SER A 29 -24.66 -3.83 23.41
N LYS A 30 -25.25 -2.76 22.91
CA LYS A 30 -25.63 -1.60 23.73
C LYS A 30 -26.74 -1.94 24.72
N LYS A 31 -27.67 -2.83 24.30
CA LYS A 31 -28.82 -3.24 25.10
C LYS A 31 -28.45 -4.28 26.16
N THR A 32 -27.90 -5.42 25.74
CA THR A 32 -27.65 -6.57 26.64
C THR A 32 -26.26 -6.56 27.27
N LYS A 33 -25.37 -5.67 26.84
CA LYS A 33 -23.94 -5.64 27.25
C LYS A 33 -23.17 -6.92 26.90
N GLU A 34 -23.76 -7.82 26.16
CA GLU A 34 -23.13 -9.07 25.70
C GLU A 34 -21.95 -8.77 24.79
N ARG A 35 -20.80 -9.37 25.10
CA ARG A 35 -19.57 -9.28 24.32
C ARG A 35 -19.45 -10.48 23.39
N LYS A 36 -19.19 -10.22 22.10
CA LYS A 36 -18.86 -11.24 21.09
C LYS A 36 -17.47 -11.02 20.53
N ILE A 37 -16.67 -12.08 20.42
CA ILE A 37 -15.39 -12.05 19.71
C ILE A 37 -15.69 -12.00 18.22
N LEU A 38 -15.04 -11.10 17.51
CA LEU A 38 -15.12 -10.99 16.07
C LEU A 38 -13.91 -11.70 15.45
N LYS A 39 -14.16 -12.59 14.50
CA LYS A 39 -13.10 -13.29 13.77
C LYS A 39 -12.62 -12.39 12.62
N ALA A 40 -11.33 -12.07 12.63
CA ALA A 40 -10.66 -11.48 11.49
C ALA A 40 -10.54 -12.52 10.37
N HIS A 41 -10.70 -12.09 9.13
CA HIS A 41 -10.55 -12.94 7.94
C HIS A 41 -9.21 -12.63 7.27
N TYR A 42 -8.39 -13.64 7.06
CA TYR A 42 -7.19 -13.52 6.26
C TYR A 42 -7.52 -13.68 4.76
N CYS A 43 -7.10 -12.73 3.95
CA CYS A 43 -7.28 -12.71 2.51
C CYS A 43 -5.94 -12.97 1.80
N PRO A 44 -5.68 -14.19 1.28
CA PRO A 44 -4.40 -14.54 0.67
C PRO A 44 -4.04 -13.69 -0.56
N SER A 45 -5.04 -13.31 -1.37
CA SER A 45 -4.82 -12.56 -2.62
C SER A 45 -4.21 -11.17 -2.42
N ILE A 46 -4.42 -10.57 -1.24
CA ILE A 46 -3.87 -9.25 -0.88
C ILE A 46 -2.94 -9.33 0.33
N ASN A 47 -2.65 -10.56 0.80
CA ASN A 47 -1.83 -10.83 1.99
C ASN A 47 -2.18 -9.90 3.16
N ALA A 48 -3.43 -9.95 3.65
CA ALA A 48 -3.89 -9.08 4.73
C ALA A 48 -5.00 -9.71 5.57
N CYS A 49 -4.94 -9.50 6.90
CA CYS A 49 -6.06 -9.74 7.80
C CYS A 49 -7.04 -8.57 7.78
N ARG A 50 -8.32 -8.87 7.68
CA ARG A 50 -9.40 -7.88 7.60
C ARG A 50 -10.52 -8.17 8.57
N ILE A 51 -11.18 -7.11 9.04
CA ILE A 51 -12.33 -7.18 9.93
C ILE A 51 -13.47 -6.29 9.41
N GLY A 52 -14.72 -6.79 9.50
CA GLY A 52 -15.91 -6.02 9.16
C GLY A 52 -16.39 -5.16 10.33
N ALA A 53 -16.67 -3.88 10.07
CA ALA A 53 -17.29 -2.98 11.03
C ALA A 53 -18.04 -1.85 10.31
N PRO A 54 -19.00 -1.18 10.97
CA PRO A 54 -19.66 0.00 10.39
C PRO A 54 -18.70 1.19 10.35
N ASN A 55 -18.85 2.03 9.33
CA ASN A 55 -18.18 3.34 9.26
C ASN A 55 -18.97 4.40 10.05
N SER A 56 -18.51 5.65 10.05
CA SER A 56 -19.16 6.79 10.70
C SER A 56 -20.60 7.05 10.22
N HIS A 57 -20.97 6.59 9.03
CA HIS A 57 -22.30 6.72 8.44
C HIS A 57 -23.16 5.44 8.63
N GLY A 58 -22.70 4.47 9.42
CA GLY A 58 -23.40 3.22 9.68
C GLY A 58 -23.29 2.17 8.57
N ALA A 59 -22.66 2.48 7.44
CA ALA A 59 -22.46 1.54 6.35
C ALA A 59 -21.39 0.51 6.72
N TRP A 60 -21.65 -0.77 6.44
CA TRP A 60 -20.71 -1.86 6.71
C TRP A 60 -19.50 -1.80 5.77
N ARG A 61 -18.31 -1.82 6.33
CA ARG A 61 -17.03 -1.78 5.60
C ARG A 61 -16.05 -2.81 6.14
N THR A 62 -15.07 -3.16 5.32
CA THR A 62 -13.99 -4.07 5.71
C THR A 62 -12.68 -3.30 5.84
N TYR A 63 -12.04 -3.42 6.99
CA TYR A 63 -10.82 -2.68 7.36
C TYR A 63 -9.64 -3.62 7.56
N PRO A 64 -8.41 -3.24 7.20
CA PRO A 64 -7.20 -3.98 7.57
C PRO A 64 -7.02 -3.98 9.09
N CYS A 65 -6.84 -5.15 9.70
CA CYS A 65 -6.72 -5.30 11.16
C CYS A 65 -5.55 -4.49 11.72
N LYS A 66 -4.38 -4.57 11.10
CA LYS A 66 -3.17 -3.84 11.51
C LYS A 66 -3.39 -2.32 11.55
N HIS A 67 -4.16 -1.75 10.60
CA HIS A 67 -4.45 -0.32 10.60
C HIS A 67 -5.32 0.11 11.78
N ILE A 68 -6.33 -0.72 12.16
CA ILE A 68 -7.16 -0.40 13.34
C ILE A 68 -6.32 -0.45 14.61
N VAL A 69 -5.47 -1.47 14.77
CA VAL A 69 -4.60 -1.61 15.95
C VAL A 69 -3.60 -0.45 16.01
N ALA A 70 -2.91 -0.16 14.91
CA ALA A 70 -1.95 0.95 14.85
C ALA A 70 -2.61 2.28 15.18
N LYS A 71 -3.72 2.62 14.54
CA LYS A 71 -4.50 3.84 14.82
C LYS A 71 -4.92 3.94 16.29
N SER A 72 -5.20 2.81 16.93
CA SER A 72 -5.67 2.80 18.32
C SER A 72 -4.54 2.88 19.35
N PHE A 73 -3.37 2.31 19.08
CA PHE A 73 -2.38 2.07 20.12
C PHE A 73 -0.94 2.46 19.75
N HIS A 74 -0.59 2.55 18.44
CA HIS A 74 0.79 2.85 18.06
C HIS A 74 1.12 4.33 18.30
N PRO A 75 2.23 4.66 18.98
CA PRO A 75 2.58 6.03 19.32
C PRO A 75 2.86 6.89 18.09
N ASP A 76 3.50 6.31 17.05
CA ASP A 76 3.89 7.00 15.81
C ASP A 76 2.80 6.92 14.72
N TRP A 77 1.55 6.62 15.10
CA TRP A 77 0.45 6.62 14.15
C TRP A 77 0.16 8.04 13.67
N GLU A 78 0.22 8.22 12.35
CA GLU A 78 -0.24 9.42 11.66
C GLU A 78 -1.26 9.08 10.58
N GLU A 79 -2.10 10.04 10.23
CA GLU A 79 -3.02 9.88 9.11
C GLU A 79 -2.22 9.70 7.82
N ARG A 80 -2.53 8.64 7.04
CA ARG A 80 -1.83 8.22 5.81
C ARG A 80 -0.48 7.51 6.02
N CYS A 81 -0.08 7.17 7.24
CA CYS A 81 1.08 6.31 7.42
C CYS A 81 0.83 4.93 6.81
N VAL A 82 1.90 4.29 6.35
CA VAL A 82 1.89 2.89 5.91
C VAL A 82 2.21 2.02 7.11
N VAL A 83 1.31 1.09 7.44
CA VAL A 83 1.50 0.14 8.55
C VAL A 83 2.05 -1.18 8.00
N LYS A 84 3.20 -1.60 8.51
CA LYS A 84 3.86 -2.88 8.20
C LYS A 84 3.95 -3.74 9.45
N THR A 85 3.98 -5.05 9.26
CA THR A 85 4.33 -6.02 10.31
C THR A 85 5.85 -6.20 10.33
N ILE A 86 6.44 -6.21 11.52
CA ILE A 86 7.89 -6.32 11.71
C ILE A 86 8.37 -7.74 11.38
N ASP A 87 7.61 -8.75 11.80
CA ASP A 87 7.90 -10.17 11.55
C ASP A 87 7.51 -10.66 10.14
N GLY A 88 6.82 -9.82 9.35
CA GLY A 88 6.31 -10.17 8.01
C GLY A 88 5.03 -11.02 8.03
N ASP A 89 4.54 -11.46 9.17
CA ASP A 89 3.23 -12.16 9.27
C ASP A 89 2.09 -11.14 9.39
N GLU A 90 1.35 -10.97 8.33
CA GLU A 90 0.17 -10.08 8.26
C GLU A 90 -1.00 -10.53 9.16
N ARG A 91 -0.91 -11.70 9.79
CA ARG A 91 -1.88 -12.20 10.78
C ARG A 91 -1.55 -11.73 12.19
N ASN A 92 -0.29 -11.44 12.45
CA ASN A 92 0.17 -10.95 13.74
C ASN A 92 -0.02 -9.43 13.83
N CYS A 93 -1.21 -9.01 14.26
CA CYS A 93 -1.57 -7.60 14.41
C CYS A 93 -1.30 -7.06 15.84
N HIS A 94 -0.42 -7.69 16.63
CA HIS A 94 0.00 -7.12 17.92
C HIS A 94 0.67 -5.77 17.74
N VAL A 95 0.37 -4.76 18.60
CA VAL A 95 0.88 -3.40 18.42
C VAL A 95 2.40 -3.34 18.38
N ASP A 96 3.11 -4.14 19.19
CA ASP A 96 4.58 -4.19 19.22
C ASP A 96 5.19 -4.83 17.95
N ASN A 97 4.36 -5.50 17.15
CA ASN A 97 4.75 -6.05 15.86
C ASN A 97 4.44 -5.12 14.68
N LEU A 98 3.92 -3.92 14.96
CA LEU A 98 3.55 -2.96 13.92
C LEU A 98 4.58 -1.84 13.85
N GLN A 99 4.86 -1.40 12.63
CA GLN A 99 5.67 -0.24 12.32
C GLN A 99 4.83 0.74 11.48
N CYS A 100 4.76 1.99 11.91
CA CYS A 100 4.18 3.09 11.15
C CYS A 100 5.29 3.82 10.40
N ILE A 101 5.17 3.90 9.07
CA ILE A 101 6.15 4.53 8.19
C ILE A 101 5.43 5.64 7.44
N SER A 102 6.03 6.82 7.33
CA SER A 102 5.46 7.90 6.53
C SER A 102 5.29 7.46 5.07
N ALA A 103 4.30 8.01 4.37
CA ALA A 103 4.10 7.71 2.94
C ALA A 103 5.33 8.09 2.10
N SER A 104 6.04 9.17 2.50
CA SER A 104 7.28 9.61 1.88
C SER A 104 8.40 8.58 2.04
N ASP A 105 8.66 8.14 3.29
CA ASP A 105 9.71 7.17 3.58
C ASP A 105 9.42 5.83 2.93
N HIS A 106 8.15 5.40 2.93
CA HIS A 106 7.73 4.20 2.21
C HIS A 106 8.01 4.30 0.71
N GLY A 107 7.72 5.46 0.10
CA GLY A 107 8.04 5.74 -1.31
C GLY A 107 9.55 5.67 -1.57
N HIS A 108 10.37 6.25 -0.69
CA HIS A 108 11.84 6.18 -0.78
C HIS A 108 12.37 4.74 -0.61
N MET A 109 11.80 3.95 0.31
CA MET A 109 12.18 2.53 0.47
C MET A 109 11.89 1.72 -0.78
N ILE A 110 10.69 1.88 -1.38
CA ILE A 110 10.32 1.18 -2.63
C ILE A 110 11.21 1.65 -3.78
N GLY A 111 11.50 2.95 -3.88
CA GLY A 111 12.40 3.50 -4.88
C GLY A 111 13.82 2.94 -4.80
N LYS A 112 14.36 2.75 -3.57
CA LYS A 112 15.68 2.13 -3.34
C LYS A 112 15.70 0.63 -3.63
N LEU A 113 14.59 -0.09 -3.46
CA LEU A 113 14.46 -1.53 -3.79
C LEU A 113 14.36 -1.78 -5.30
N GLY A 114 14.54 -0.73 -6.12
CA GLY A 114 14.36 -0.76 -7.55
C GLY A 114 12.87 -0.82 -7.87
N GLY A 115 12.31 0.30 -8.36
CA GLY A 115 10.97 0.32 -8.96
C GLY A 115 10.84 -0.84 -9.94
N ARG A 116 9.63 -1.14 -10.40
CA ARG A 116 9.40 -2.23 -11.39
C ARG A 116 10.49 -2.19 -12.44
N LYS A 117 11.37 -3.21 -12.44
CA LYS A 117 12.41 -3.32 -13.47
C LYS A 117 11.74 -3.15 -14.82
N SER A 118 12.27 -2.29 -15.67
CA SER A 118 11.74 -2.13 -17.01
C SER A 118 11.68 -3.51 -17.66
N LYS A 119 10.53 -3.89 -18.17
CA LYS A 119 10.36 -5.17 -18.88
C LYS A 119 10.98 -5.11 -20.28
N TYR A 120 11.13 -3.90 -20.81
CA TYR A 120 11.53 -3.67 -22.19
C TYR A 120 12.74 -2.76 -22.29
N LEU A 121 13.53 -2.98 -23.33
CA LEU A 121 14.51 -2.02 -23.84
C LEU A 121 13.85 -1.15 -24.92
N TYR A 122 14.19 0.12 -24.91
CA TYR A 122 13.67 1.11 -25.83
C TYR A 122 14.81 1.73 -26.63
N GLY A 123 14.65 1.85 -27.94
CA GLY A 123 15.55 2.60 -28.82
C GLY A 123 15.01 4.01 -29.07
N ILE A 124 15.88 5.01 -29.03
CA ILE A 124 15.57 6.39 -29.41
C ILE A 124 16.15 6.65 -30.80
N TYR A 125 15.31 7.13 -31.72
CA TYR A 125 15.65 7.35 -33.11
C TYR A 125 15.52 8.83 -33.50
N ASP A 126 16.50 9.33 -34.25
CA ASP A 126 16.45 10.60 -34.98
C ASP A 126 16.35 10.27 -36.47
N GLY A 127 15.16 10.36 -37.04
CA GLY A 127 14.88 9.76 -38.35
C GLY A 127 14.99 8.23 -38.28
N ASP A 128 15.85 7.67 -39.14
CA ASP A 128 16.11 6.23 -39.22
C ASP A 128 17.32 5.79 -38.38
N GLU A 129 18.08 6.71 -37.83
CA GLU A 129 19.27 6.44 -37.03
C GLU A 129 18.92 6.20 -35.56
N ARG A 130 19.36 5.06 -34.99
CA ARG A 130 19.24 4.80 -33.55
C ARG A 130 20.37 5.51 -32.80
N ILE A 131 20.03 6.53 -32.02
CA ILE A 131 20.99 7.35 -31.27
C ILE A 131 21.19 6.90 -29.82
N PHE A 132 20.23 6.12 -29.27
CA PHE A 132 20.33 5.57 -27.91
C PHE A 132 19.51 4.31 -27.75
N ILE A 133 19.91 3.42 -26.83
CA ILE A 133 19.14 2.26 -26.38
C ILE A 133 19.28 2.11 -24.88
N GLY A 134 18.19 1.83 -24.18
CA GLY A 134 18.18 1.65 -22.72
C GLY A 134 16.81 1.31 -22.17
N THR A 135 16.74 1.23 -20.87
CA THR A 135 15.49 1.06 -20.12
C THR A 135 14.61 2.32 -20.23
N ASN A 136 13.36 2.22 -19.77
CA ASN A 136 12.45 3.36 -19.74
C ASN A 136 13.04 4.58 -18.97
N SER A 137 13.75 4.34 -17.86
CA SER A 137 14.38 5.40 -17.08
C SER A 137 15.55 6.03 -17.83
N GLU A 138 16.48 5.21 -18.33
CA GLU A 138 17.67 5.66 -19.05
C GLU A 138 17.31 6.48 -20.31
N CYS A 139 16.29 6.02 -21.06
CA CYS A 139 15.78 6.78 -22.22
C CYS A 139 15.16 8.12 -21.82
N SER A 140 14.47 8.18 -20.68
CA SER A 140 13.89 9.42 -20.17
C SER A 140 14.96 10.39 -19.70
N ASP A 141 16.00 9.90 -19.02
CA ASP A 141 17.15 10.69 -18.58
C ASP A 141 17.94 11.24 -19.77
N PHE A 142 18.19 10.41 -20.80
CA PHE A 142 18.82 10.83 -22.07
C PHE A 142 18.06 11.98 -22.73
N LEU A 143 16.72 11.93 -22.71
CA LEU A 143 15.86 12.97 -23.27
C LEU A 143 15.65 14.17 -22.31
N GLY A 144 16.19 14.12 -21.08
CA GLY A 144 16.03 15.17 -20.08
C GLY A 144 14.62 15.30 -19.52
N TYR A 145 13.88 14.21 -19.44
CA TYR A 145 12.58 14.18 -18.75
C TYR A 145 12.77 13.86 -17.26
N LYS A 146 12.01 14.53 -16.40
CA LYS A 146 12.03 14.30 -14.94
C LYS A 146 11.34 12.98 -14.52
N ASN A 147 10.52 12.43 -15.39
CA ASN A 147 9.74 11.20 -15.15
C ASN A 147 10.01 10.16 -16.25
N SER A 148 9.89 8.89 -15.91
CA SER A 148 10.10 7.76 -16.84
C SER A 148 8.93 7.62 -17.82
N ASN A 149 8.98 8.32 -18.94
CA ASN A 149 7.90 8.41 -19.93
C ASN A 149 8.21 7.75 -21.28
N ALA A 150 9.38 7.12 -21.46
CA ALA A 150 9.77 6.55 -22.76
C ALA A 150 8.75 5.50 -23.25
N ASN A 151 8.20 4.68 -22.34
CA ASN A 151 7.14 3.72 -22.67
C ASN A 151 5.88 4.39 -23.25
N VAL A 152 5.46 5.54 -22.70
CA VAL A 152 4.28 6.27 -23.19
C VAL A 152 4.47 6.71 -24.61
N PHE A 153 5.67 7.22 -24.97
CA PHE A 153 5.98 7.63 -26.33
C PHE A 153 6.04 6.43 -27.28
N ALA A 154 6.65 5.29 -26.85
CA ALA A 154 6.77 4.11 -27.69
C ALA A 154 5.41 3.48 -28.01
N PHE A 155 4.51 3.35 -27.02
CA PHE A 155 3.21 2.70 -27.22
C PHE A 155 2.14 3.61 -27.86
N ASN A 156 2.27 4.95 -27.71
CA ASN A 156 1.28 5.89 -28.26
C ASN A 156 1.72 6.53 -29.58
N ASN A 157 2.85 6.09 -30.17
CA ASN A 157 3.42 6.65 -31.42
C ASN A 157 3.64 8.17 -31.37
N HIS A 158 3.88 8.74 -30.18
CA HIS A 158 4.18 10.14 -30.02
C HIS A 158 5.67 10.41 -30.15
N LYS A 159 6.05 11.54 -30.79
CA LYS A 159 7.43 11.97 -30.85
C LYS A 159 7.88 12.57 -29.52
N ALA A 160 8.94 12.03 -28.94
CA ALA A 160 9.57 12.61 -27.76
C ALA A 160 10.29 13.91 -28.14
N ARG A 161 10.12 14.97 -27.32
CA ARG A 161 10.62 16.32 -27.63
C ARG A 161 10.19 16.86 -29.01
N GLY A 162 9.07 16.35 -29.55
CA GLY A 162 8.56 16.73 -30.88
C GLY A 162 9.37 16.20 -32.08
N LYS A 163 10.51 15.54 -31.84
CA LYS A 163 11.47 15.09 -32.84
C LYS A 163 11.71 13.60 -32.83
N TYR A 164 12.05 13.05 -31.68
CA TYR A 164 12.55 11.67 -31.56
C TYR A 164 11.45 10.63 -31.55
N VAL A 165 11.66 9.53 -32.26
CA VAL A 165 10.78 8.35 -32.22
C VAL A 165 11.36 7.35 -31.22
N ILE A 166 10.51 6.79 -30.37
CA ILE A 166 10.88 5.75 -29.41
C ILE A 166 10.23 4.42 -29.84
N LYS A 167 11.03 3.37 -29.93
CA LYS A 167 10.56 2.03 -30.31
C LYS A 167 10.93 1.01 -29.23
N VAL A 168 10.12 -0.04 -29.06
CA VAL A 168 10.48 -1.18 -28.23
C VAL A 168 11.44 -2.07 -28.98
N GLU A 169 12.63 -2.31 -28.43
CA GLU A 169 13.69 -3.10 -29.07
C GLU A 169 13.71 -4.56 -28.61
N GLY A 170 13.20 -4.85 -27.42
CA GLY A 170 13.16 -6.20 -26.88
C GLY A 170 12.73 -6.27 -25.41
N GLU A 171 12.55 -7.50 -24.93
CA GLU A 171 12.31 -7.76 -23.51
C GLU A 171 13.63 -8.03 -22.77
N ILE A 172 13.74 -7.50 -21.56
CA ILE A 172 14.86 -7.79 -20.67
C ILE A 172 14.57 -9.14 -20.00
N LYS A 173 15.44 -10.13 -20.26
CA LYS A 173 15.37 -11.46 -19.66
C LYS A 173 15.89 -11.48 -18.22
#